data_02dd8a96191604705c5ade0ce4f61ba9
#
_entry.id   02dd8a96191604705c5ade0ce4f61ba9
#
_cell.length_a   1.000
_cell.length_b   1.000
_cell.length_c   1.000
_cell.angle_alpha   90.00
_cell.angle_beta   90.00
_cell.angle_gamma   90.00
#
_symmetry.space_group_name_H-M   'P 1'
#
loop_
_entity.id
_entity.type
_entity.pdbx_description
1 polymer ?
#
loop_
_entity_poly.entity_id
_entity_poly.type
_entity_poly.pdbx_seq_one_letter_code
_entity_poly.pdbx_strand_id
1 'polypeptide(L)'
;MTKAVRVHRVGGPEVLTYESVDVPAPGPGEVRIRQHAIGLNFIDVYFRTGLYKAPGLPFIAGNEAAGEVVAVGPGVTHFHPGDRVAYYFSLGGYA
;
A
#
# COMPACT_ATOMS: atom_id res chain seq x y z
N MET A 1 0.44 14.20 6.77
CA MET A 1 -0.07 12.84 7.06
C MET A 1 -0.96 12.38 5.92
N THR A 2 -0.93 11.12 5.64
CA THR A 2 -1.68 10.51 4.54
C THR A 2 -2.90 9.77 5.10
N LYS A 3 -3.99 9.75 4.35
CA LYS A 3 -5.14 8.90 4.68
C LYS A 3 -4.96 7.53 4.04
N ALA A 4 -5.33 6.49 4.79
CA ALA A 4 -5.24 5.12 4.32
C ALA A 4 -6.39 4.29 4.88
N VAL A 5 -6.67 3.17 4.25
CA VAL A 5 -7.59 2.16 4.78
C VAL A 5 -6.75 1.05 5.39
N ARG A 6 -6.83 0.91 6.72
CA ARG A 6 -6.07 -0.10 7.46
C ARG A 6 -6.99 -1.18 8.04
N VAL A 7 -6.42 -2.36 8.21
CA VAL A 7 -7.05 -3.49 8.87
C VAL A 7 -6.29 -3.76 10.17
N HIS A 8 -6.95 -3.55 11.32
CA HIS A 8 -6.36 -3.81 12.64
C HIS A 8 -6.63 -5.22 13.13
N ARG A 9 -7.69 -5.85 12.63
CA ARG A 9 -8.06 -7.24 12.88
C ARG A 9 -8.74 -7.81 11.65
N VAL A 10 -8.61 -9.09 11.41
CA VAL A 10 -9.30 -9.75 10.30
C VAL A 10 -10.79 -9.86 10.56
N GLY A 11 -11.59 -9.88 9.50
CA GLY A 11 -13.04 -9.97 9.61
C GLY A 11 -13.76 -9.52 8.36
N GLY A 12 -15.01 -9.11 8.52
CA GLY A 12 -15.84 -8.58 7.45
C GLY A 12 -15.51 -7.13 7.09
N PRO A 13 -16.33 -6.49 6.24
CA PRO A 13 -16.06 -5.11 5.80
C PRO A 13 -15.95 -4.09 6.93
N GLU A 14 -16.55 -4.36 8.07
CA GLU A 14 -16.54 -3.48 9.24
C GLU A 14 -15.14 -3.28 9.82
N VAL A 15 -14.18 -4.15 9.50
CA VAL A 15 -12.79 -4.01 9.99
C VAL A 15 -11.96 -3.03 9.18
N LEU A 16 -12.48 -2.55 8.05
CA LEU A 16 -11.80 -1.54 7.24
C LEU A 16 -11.91 -0.18 7.93
N THR A 17 -10.78 0.42 8.27
CA THR A 17 -10.72 1.69 8.98
C THR A 17 -10.03 2.73 8.13
N TYR A 18 -10.73 3.82 7.81
CA TYR A 18 -10.17 4.96 7.11
C TYR A 18 -9.57 5.92 8.13
N GLU A 19 -8.26 6.05 8.12
CA GLU A 19 -7.55 6.79 9.15
C GLU A 19 -6.25 7.43 8.63
N SER A 20 -5.70 8.35 9.41
CA SER A 20 -4.43 8.98 9.08
C SER A 20 -3.27 8.05 9.45
N VAL A 21 -2.29 8.00 8.57
CA VAL A 21 -1.07 7.20 8.79
C VAL A 21 0.15 8.05 8.43
N ASP A 22 1.27 7.73 9.04
CA ASP A 22 2.56 8.25 8.63
C ASP A 22 3.18 7.26 7.66
N VAL A 23 3.52 7.75 6.46
CA VAL A 23 4.24 6.95 5.47
C VAL A 23 5.72 7.27 5.64
N PRO A 24 6.53 6.30 6.08
CA PRO A 24 7.96 6.56 6.30
C PRO A 24 8.69 6.81 4.98
N ALA A 25 9.88 7.39 5.09
CA ALA A 25 10.78 7.50 3.94
C ALA A 25 11.09 6.09 3.41
N PRO A 26 11.31 5.94 2.08
CA PRO A 26 11.61 4.63 1.52
C PRO A 26 12.94 4.08 2.05
N GLY A 27 12.93 2.80 2.43
CA GLY A 27 14.14 2.10 2.83
C GLY A 27 14.96 1.62 1.63
N PRO A 28 16.02 0.83 1.88
CA PRO A 28 16.85 0.30 0.79
C PRO A 28 16.02 -0.50 -0.22
N GLY A 29 16.18 -0.20 -1.49
CA GLY A 29 15.47 -0.89 -2.57
C GLY A 29 14.00 -0.51 -2.73
N GLU A 30 13.52 0.48 -1.99
CA GLU A 30 12.12 0.91 -1.99
C GLU A 30 11.94 2.27 -2.64
N VAL A 31 10.73 2.52 -3.13
CA VAL A 31 10.31 3.84 -3.60
C VAL A 31 9.03 4.25 -2.88
N ARG A 32 8.83 5.56 -2.73
CA ARG A 32 7.59 6.13 -2.23
C ARG A 32 6.78 6.65 -3.41
N ILE A 33 5.52 6.25 -3.48
CA ILE A 33 4.64 6.57 -4.59
C ILE A 33 3.47 7.40 -4.08
N ARG A 34 3.12 8.47 -4.82
CA ARG A 34 1.85 9.16 -4.65
C ARG A 34 0.84 8.48 -5.56
N GLN A 35 -0.18 7.84 -4.98
CA GLN A 35 -1.17 7.09 -5.73
C GLN A 35 -2.09 8.02 -6.51
N HIS A 36 -2.35 7.68 -7.77
CA HIS A 36 -3.34 8.35 -8.61
C HIS A 36 -4.53 7.46 -8.91
N ALA A 37 -4.32 6.15 -8.98
CA ALA A 37 -5.37 5.18 -9.18
C ALA A 37 -5.06 3.94 -8.33
N ILE A 38 -6.09 3.44 -7.64
CA ILE A 38 -5.96 2.31 -6.72
C ILE A 38 -6.96 1.25 -7.17
N GLY A 39 -6.46 0.04 -7.43
CA GLY A 39 -7.30 -1.07 -7.85
C GLY A 39 -7.92 -1.81 -6.68
N LEU A 40 -9.13 -2.31 -6.88
CA LEU A 40 -9.85 -3.15 -5.93
C LEU A 40 -9.94 -4.55 -6.50
N ASN A 41 -9.51 -5.56 -5.74
CA ASN A 41 -9.45 -6.95 -6.19
C ASN A 41 -9.98 -7.90 -5.13
N PHE A 42 -10.39 -9.10 -5.55
CA PHE A 42 -10.82 -10.13 -4.60
C PHE A 42 -9.73 -10.54 -3.61
N ILE A 43 -8.47 -10.46 -3.99
CA ILE A 43 -7.36 -10.77 -3.08
C ILE A 43 -7.36 -9.84 -1.86
N ASP A 44 -7.85 -8.61 -2.00
CA ASP A 44 -7.97 -7.68 -0.88
C ASP A 44 -8.92 -8.23 0.19
N VAL A 45 -9.99 -8.90 -0.23
CA VAL A 45 -10.91 -9.58 0.67
C VAL A 45 -10.22 -10.73 1.39
N TYR A 46 -9.38 -11.50 0.70
CA TYR A 46 -8.68 -12.64 1.29
C TYR A 46 -7.72 -12.20 2.41
N PHE A 47 -7.03 -11.10 2.23
CA PHE A 47 -6.21 -10.54 3.30
C PHE A 47 -7.06 -10.00 4.46
N ARG A 48 -8.16 -9.32 4.15
CA ARG A 48 -9.05 -8.78 5.18
C ARG A 48 -9.64 -9.87 6.06
N THR A 49 -10.07 -10.98 5.46
CA THR A 49 -10.69 -12.09 6.21
C THR A 49 -9.69 -12.99 6.91
N GLY A 50 -8.40 -12.90 6.54
CA GLY A 50 -7.36 -13.76 7.08
C GLY A 50 -7.16 -15.05 6.30
N LEU A 51 -7.85 -15.25 5.17
CA LEU A 51 -7.60 -16.41 4.30
C LEU A 51 -6.16 -16.40 3.81
N TYR A 52 -5.66 -15.22 3.41
CA TYR A 52 -4.26 -14.97 3.15
C TYR A 52 -3.70 -14.17 4.32
N LYS A 53 -2.59 -14.64 4.88
CA LYS A 53 -2.01 -14.02 6.06
C LYS A 53 -1.15 -12.82 5.67
N ALA A 54 -1.48 -11.64 6.20
CA ALA A 54 -0.65 -10.47 6.06
C ALA A 54 0.60 -10.57 6.97
N PRO A 55 1.68 -9.84 6.64
CA PRO A 55 2.91 -9.87 7.44
C PRO A 55 2.72 -9.44 8.89
N GLY A 56 1.69 -8.65 9.19
CA GLY A 56 1.39 -8.19 10.53
C GLY A 56 0.13 -7.36 10.57
N LEU A 57 -0.31 -7.01 11.75
CA LEU A 57 -1.46 -6.15 12.01
C LEU A 57 -1.03 -4.95 12.86
N PRO A 58 -1.47 -3.74 12.55
CA PRO A 58 -2.33 -3.39 11.41
C PRO A 58 -1.58 -3.44 10.07
N PHE A 59 -2.32 -3.62 8.98
CA PHE A 59 -1.76 -3.47 7.64
C PHE A 59 -2.64 -2.56 6.79
N ILE A 60 -2.04 -1.92 5.79
CA ILE A 60 -2.77 -1.13 4.80
C ILE A 60 -3.24 -2.07 3.70
N ALA A 61 -4.53 -2.07 3.41
CA ALA A 61 -5.13 -2.95 2.42
C ALA A 61 -4.78 -2.52 0.98
N GLY A 62 -5.14 -3.35 0.02
CA GLY A 62 -4.93 -3.10 -1.40
C GLY A 62 -3.65 -3.71 -1.93
N ASN A 63 -3.68 -4.15 -3.19
CA ASN A 63 -2.59 -4.91 -3.80
C ASN A 63 -2.12 -4.36 -5.13
N GLU A 64 -2.75 -3.32 -5.65
CA GLU A 64 -2.30 -2.68 -6.89
C GLU A 64 -2.63 -1.20 -6.90
N ALA A 65 -1.80 -0.45 -7.57
CA ALA A 65 -2.03 0.97 -7.78
C ALA A 65 -1.15 1.48 -8.92
N ALA A 66 -1.46 2.68 -9.37
CA ALA A 66 -0.63 3.45 -10.29
C ALA A 66 -0.46 4.84 -9.74
N GLY A 67 0.71 5.39 -9.89
CA GLY A 67 1.00 6.72 -9.37
C GLY A 67 2.33 7.27 -9.84
N GLU A 68 2.85 8.21 -9.08
CA GLU A 68 4.09 8.90 -9.37
C GLU A 68 5.10 8.67 -8.26
N VAL A 69 6.33 8.34 -8.62
CA VAL A 69 7.42 8.23 -7.65
C VAL A 69 7.73 9.62 -7.10
N VAL A 70 7.70 9.76 -5.78
CA VAL A 70 8.02 11.04 -5.11
C VAL A 70 9.32 10.99 -4.32
N ALA A 71 9.80 9.79 -4.00
CA ALA A 71 11.09 9.60 -3.32
C ALA A 71 11.62 8.20 -3.61
N VAL A 72 12.95 8.06 -3.59
CA VAL A 72 13.62 6.76 -3.77
C VAL A 72 14.52 6.50 -2.58
N GLY A 73 14.62 5.22 -2.20
CA GLY A 73 15.50 4.78 -1.13
C GLY A 73 16.92 4.51 -1.60
N PRO A 74 17.82 4.20 -0.67
CA PRO A 74 19.21 3.86 -1.01
C PRO A 74 19.28 2.69 -1.98
N GLY A 75 20.18 2.78 -2.96
CA GLY A 75 20.42 1.73 -3.93
C GLY A 75 19.43 1.67 -5.09
N VAL A 76 18.39 2.50 -5.11
CA VAL A 76 17.43 2.56 -6.21
C VAL A 76 18.00 3.41 -7.34
N THR A 77 18.25 2.79 -8.47
CA THR A 77 18.86 3.45 -9.65
C THR A 77 17.95 3.45 -10.88
N HIS A 78 16.92 2.58 -10.89
CA HIS A 78 16.02 2.41 -12.04
C HIS A 78 14.81 3.34 -12.02
N PHE A 79 14.51 3.95 -10.88
CA PHE A 79 13.38 4.85 -10.71
C PHE A 79 13.86 6.21 -10.21
N HIS A 80 13.16 7.25 -10.62
CA HIS A 80 13.48 8.63 -10.24
C HIS A 80 12.19 9.35 -9.83
N PRO A 81 12.28 10.35 -8.94
CA PRO A 81 11.13 11.20 -8.66
C PRO A 81 10.55 11.80 -9.94
N GLY A 82 9.22 11.71 -10.08
CA GLY A 82 8.52 12.14 -11.27
C GLY A 82 8.14 10.99 -12.23
N ASP A 83 8.71 9.81 -12.06
CA ASP A 83 8.38 8.65 -12.88
C ASP A 83 6.96 8.19 -12.60
N ARG A 84 6.22 7.86 -13.67
CA ARG A 84 4.91 7.24 -13.56
C ARG A 84 5.08 5.73 -13.51
N VAL A 85 4.46 5.10 -12.51
CA VAL A 85 4.63 3.67 -12.24
C VAL A 85 3.29 3.01 -11.91
N ALA A 86 3.26 1.71 -12.07
CA ALA A 86 2.14 0.87 -11.63
C ALA A 86 2.72 -0.41 -11.03
N TYR A 87 2.00 -1.00 -10.09
CA TYR A 87 2.42 -2.25 -9.48
C TYR A 87 1.22 -3.09 -9.11
N TYR A 88 1.47 -4.36 -8.84
CA TYR A 88 0.47 -5.30 -8.33
C TYR A 88 1.12 -6.27 -7.35
N PHE A 89 0.27 -6.97 -6.57
CA PHE A 89 0.70 -8.00 -5.62
C PHE A 89 1.62 -7.47 -4.52
N SER A 90 1.33 -6.26 -4.04
CA SER A 90 2.06 -5.66 -2.93
C SER A 90 1.08 -4.90 -2.05
N LEU A 91 1.01 -5.23 -0.76
CA LEU A 91 0.11 -4.55 0.17
C LEU A 91 0.46 -3.06 0.28
N GLY A 92 -0.55 -2.26 0.60
CA GLY A 92 -0.40 -0.83 0.82
C GLY A 92 -1.11 0.04 -0.22
N GLY A 93 -1.84 -0.56 -1.17
CA GLY A 93 -2.48 0.19 -2.24
C GLY A 93 -3.48 1.23 -1.79
N TYR A 94 -4.17 1.00 -0.67
CA TYR A 94 -5.20 1.92 -0.15
C TYR A 94 -4.63 3.06 0.69
N ALA A 95 -3.44 3.48 0.40
CA ALA A 95 -2.81 4.62 1.06
C ALA A 95 -2.65 5.82 0.14
#